data_74969e59a199f5eaba3525f771331e40
#
_entry.id   74969e59a199f5eaba3525f771331e40
#
_cell.length_a   1.000
_cell.length_b   1.000
_cell.length_c   1.000
_cell.angle_alpha   90.00
_cell.angle_beta   90.00
_cell.angle_gamma   90.00
#
_symmetry.space_group_name_H-M   'P 1'
#
loop_
_entity.id
_entity.type
_entity.pdbx_description
1 polymer ?
#
loop_
_entity_poly.entity_id
_entity_poly.type
_entity_poly.pdbx_seq_one_letter_code
_entity_poly.pdbx_strand_id
1 'polypeptide(L)'
;MKTKSEEKRLAILKAAFDVVTERGYSDTKVDEVARRAGVAKGTVYLYFKDKPAIYIGLVDWLLEQALATTAEVMARPISPRRKLEELFSTWASGVMSNPGVMALLSMENVNQTNTVMKRFKKHVMPHMLEMEDAVAAIVKQGIEQGEFRPVEPRAAAMMYMSAFHAVLLMTARSPDARPGESIRELFFCGILAEGSGRRTGGKRK
;
A
#
# COMPACT_ATOMS: atom_id res chain seq x y z
N MET A 1 -11.77 20.97 -9.20
CA MET A 1 -12.09 20.27 -10.47
C MET A 1 -10.81 19.72 -11.06
N LYS A 2 -10.76 18.42 -11.40
CA LYS A 2 -9.61 17.85 -12.11
C LYS A 2 -9.55 18.41 -13.53
N THR A 3 -8.35 18.69 -14.02
CA THR A 3 -8.18 19.15 -15.40
C THR A 3 -8.43 18.00 -16.39
N LYS A 4 -8.81 18.32 -17.62
CA LYS A 4 -8.98 17.31 -18.71
C LYS A 4 -7.70 16.47 -18.94
N SER A 5 -6.54 17.03 -18.61
CA SER A 5 -5.24 16.34 -18.65
C SER A 5 -5.12 15.32 -17.52
N GLU A 6 -5.49 15.67 -16.29
CA GLU A 6 -5.50 14.77 -15.14
C GLU A 6 -6.49 13.61 -15.31
N GLU A 7 -7.66 13.90 -15.88
CA GLU A 7 -8.66 12.86 -16.20
C GLU A 7 -8.11 11.84 -17.18
N LYS A 8 -7.42 12.27 -18.24
CA LYS A 8 -6.78 11.37 -19.21
C LYS A 8 -5.65 10.57 -18.59
N ARG A 9 -4.79 11.24 -17.77
CA ARG A 9 -3.72 10.54 -17.05
C ARG A 9 -4.30 9.44 -16.17
N LEU A 10 -5.35 9.74 -15.41
CA LEU A 10 -6.03 8.79 -14.54
C LEU A 10 -6.68 7.64 -15.32
N ALA A 11 -7.30 7.93 -16.47
CA ALA A 11 -7.88 6.88 -17.34
C ALA A 11 -6.81 5.91 -17.85
N ILE A 12 -5.63 6.42 -18.23
CA ILE A 12 -4.49 5.58 -18.64
C ILE A 12 -4.00 4.72 -17.47
N LEU A 13 -3.88 5.28 -16.25
CA LEU A 13 -3.45 4.53 -15.06
C LEU A 13 -4.44 3.43 -14.68
N LYS A 14 -5.76 3.72 -14.71
CA LYS A 14 -6.79 2.71 -14.46
C LYS A 14 -6.73 1.57 -15.48
N ALA A 15 -6.63 1.90 -16.76
CA ALA A 15 -6.48 0.90 -17.82
C ALA A 15 -5.18 0.08 -17.67
N ALA A 16 -4.08 0.73 -17.28
CA ALA A 16 -2.82 0.05 -16.98
C ALA A 16 -2.95 -0.89 -15.78
N PHE A 17 -3.67 -0.47 -14.73
CA PHE A 17 -3.98 -1.30 -13.58
C PHE A 17 -4.69 -2.59 -14.01
N ASP A 18 -5.78 -2.48 -14.76
CA ASP A 18 -6.56 -3.62 -15.23
C ASP A 18 -5.73 -4.59 -16.09
N VAL A 19 -4.90 -4.06 -17.01
CA VAL A 19 -4.05 -4.90 -17.87
C VAL A 19 -2.97 -5.61 -17.06
N VAL A 20 -2.33 -4.92 -16.11
CA VAL A 20 -1.27 -5.50 -15.29
C VAL A 20 -1.83 -6.54 -14.31
N THR A 21 -3.00 -6.31 -13.75
CA THR A 21 -3.66 -7.29 -12.86
C THR A 21 -4.06 -8.56 -13.58
N GLU A 22 -4.47 -8.47 -14.86
CA GLU A 22 -4.86 -9.63 -15.66
C GLU A 22 -3.67 -10.42 -16.22
N ARG A 23 -2.58 -9.76 -16.61
CA ARG A 23 -1.51 -10.36 -17.42
C ARG A 23 -0.12 -10.28 -16.79
N GLY A 24 0.02 -9.57 -15.70
CA GLY A 24 1.32 -9.23 -15.11
C GLY A 24 2.03 -8.10 -15.86
N TYR A 25 3.06 -7.55 -15.22
CA TYR A 25 3.83 -6.44 -15.78
C TYR A 25 4.53 -6.82 -17.09
N SER A 26 5.19 -7.98 -17.17
CA SER A 26 5.98 -8.39 -18.33
C SER A 26 5.15 -8.44 -19.61
N ASP A 27 3.95 -9.01 -19.56
CA ASP A 27 3.07 -9.23 -20.72
C ASP A 27 2.15 -8.03 -21.01
N THR A 28 2.20 -6.98 -20.18
CA THR A 28 1.48 -5.74 -20.44
C THR A 28 2.03 -5.03 -21.66
N LYS A 29 1.18 -4.79 -22.66
CA LYS A 29 1.50 -4.02 -23.86
C LYS A 29 0.87 -2.64 -23.79
N VAL A 30 1.64 -1.59 -24.12
CA VAL A 30 1.14 -0.20 -24.12
C VAL A 30 -0.03 0.00 -25.08
N ASP A 31 -0.09 -0.75 -26.17
CA ASP A 31 -1.21 -0.73 -27.12
C ASP A 31 -2.53 -1.18 -26.47
N GLU A 32 -2.48 -2.19 -25.62
CA GLU A 32 -3.64 -2.67 -24.87
C GLU A 32 -4.09 -1.66 -23.83
N VAL A 33 -3.14 -1.04 -23.13
CA VAL A 33 -3.44 0.06 -22.19
C VAL A 33 -4.11 1.23 -22.90
N ALA A 34 -3.60 1.65 -24.06
CA ALA A 34 -4.18 2.72 -24.86
C ALA A 34 -5.62 2.39 -25.31
N ARG A 35 -5.84 1.18 -25.82
CA ARG A 35 -7.15 0.69 -26.24
C ARG A 35 -8.16 0.71 -25.10
N ARG A 36 -7.79 0.21 -23.91
CA ARG A 36 -8.67 0.21 -22.73
C ARG A 36 -8.93 1.60 -22.17
N ALA A 37 -7.94 2.47 -22.24
CA ALA A 37 -8.08 3.87 -21.82
C ALA A 37 -8.91 4.72 -22.82
N GLY A 38 -9.26 4.18 -23.98
CA GLY A 38 -9.97 4.92 -25.01
C GLY A 38 -9.15 6.05 -25.64
N VAL A 39 -7.82 5.89 -25.71
CA VAL A 39 -6.90 6.90 -26.26
C VAL A 39 -5.97 6.31 -27.31
N ALA A 40 -5.41 7.16 -28.18
CA ALA A 40 -4.37 6.73 -29.11
C ALA A 40 -3.08 6.38 -28.36
N LYS A 41 -2.28 5.43 -28.87
CA LYS A 41 -0.97 5.05 -28.32
C LYS A 41 -0.04 6.26 -28.11
N GLY A 42 -0.03 7.19 -29.09
CA GLY A 42 0.74 8.44 -28.98
C GLY A 42 0.30 9.29 -27.77
N THR A 43 -0.99 9.28 -27.43
CA THR A 43 -1.49 9.97 -26.25
C THR A 43 -0.91 9.37 -24.96
N VAL A 44 -0.77 8.04 -24.86
CA VAL A 44 -0.14 7.41 -23.71
C VAL A 44 1.30 7.91 -23.53
N TYR A 45 2.06 8.01 -24.62
CA TYR A 45 3.44 8.47 -24.59
C TYR A 45 3.61 9.98 -24.29
N LEU A 46 2.56 10.77 -24.43
CA LEU A 46 2.56 12.18 -23.97
C LEU A 46 2.55 12.26 -22.42
N TYR A 47 1.95 11.29 -21.73
CA TYR A 47 1.89 11.24 -20.28
C TYR A 47 3.00 10.37 -19.65
N PHE A 48 3.39 9.31 -20.31
CA PHE A 48 4.33 8.32 -19.80
C PHE A 48 5.36 7.96 -20.87
N LYS A 49 6.60 8.36 -20.65
CA LYS A 49 7.70 8.22 -21.63
C LYS A 49 7.92 6.77 -22.11
N ASP A 50 7.69 5.81 -21.24
CA ASP A 50 7.96 4.39 -21.46
C ASP A 50 7.11 3.51 -20.53
N LYS A 51 7.11 2.19 -20.73
CA LYS A 51 6.38 1.24 -19.90
C LYS A 51 6.78 1.30 -18.41
N PRO A 52 8.07 1.42 -18.04
CA PRO A 52 8.44 1.67 -16.64
C PRO A 52 7.84 2.95 -16.05
N ALA A 53 7.67 4.03 -16.83
CA ALA A 53 7.04 5.26 -16.35
C ALA A 53 5.54 5.06 -16.06
N ILE A 54 4.84 4.25 -16.86
CA ILE A 54 3.44 3.87 -16.57
C ILE A 54 3.38 3.10 -15.25
N TYR A 55 4.29 2.15 -15.06
CA TYR A 55 4.36 1.34 -13.84
C TYR A 55 4.62 2.19 -12.59
N ILE A 56 5.63 3.06 -12.63
CA ILE A 56 5.94 3.97 -11.51
C ILE A 56 4.74 4.88 -11.22
N GLY A 57 4.09 5.44 -12.26
CA GLY A 57 2.90 6.26 -12.09
C GLY A 57 1.72 5.48 -11.51
N LEU A 58 1.63 4.18 -11.78
CA LEU A 58 0.61 3.31 -11.23
C LEU A 58 0.84 3.04 -9.74
N VAL A 59 2.09 2.72 -9.35
CA VAL A 59 2.47 2.55 -7.94
C VAL A 59 2.26 3.84 -7.16
N ASP A 60 2.68 4.97 -7.71
CA ASP A 60 2.50 6.31 -7.18
C ASP A 60 1.00 6.60 -6.90
N TRP A 61 0.16 6.37 -7.90
CA TRP A 61 -1.30 6.54 -7.76
C TRP A 61 -1.92 5.62 -6.70
N LEU A 62 -1.48 4.37 -6.59
CA LEU A 62 -1.96 3.44 -5.55
C LEU A 62 -1.57 3.92 -4.15
N LEU A 63 -0.36 4.45 -3.98
CA LEU A 63 0.09 5.03 -2.72
C LEU A 63 -0.68 6.31 -2.36
N GLU A 64 -0.99 7.16 -3.34
CA GLU A 64 -1.88 8.32 -3.12
C GLU A 64 -3.26 7.89 -2.57
N GLN A 65 -3.85 6.80 -3.12
CA GLN A 65 -5.11 6.27 -2.60
C GLN A 65 -4.96 5.71 -1.17
N ALA A 66 -3.85 5.01 -0.89
CA ALA A 66 -3.57 4.50 0.44
C ALA A 66 -3.37 5.62 1.46
N LEU A 67 -2.68 6.71 1.08
CA LEU A 67 -2.51 7.90 1.92
C LEU A 67 -3.84 8.60 2.21
N ALA A 68 -4.72 8.75 1.22
CA ALA A 68 -6.04 9.31 1.43
C ALA A 68 -6.84 8.48 2.47
N THR A 69 -6.85 7.16 2.33
CA THR A 69 -7.47 6.26 3.31
C THR A 69 -6.82 6.36 4.69
N THR A 70 -5.50 6.49 4.74
CA THR A 70 -4.76 6.67 6.00
C THR A 70 -5.18 7.96 6.70
N ALA A 71 -5.30 9.07 5.97
CA ALA A 71 -5.76 10.35 6.50
C ALA A 71 -7.20 10.25 7.07
N GLU A 72 -8.09 9.54 6.37
CA GLU A 72 -9.46 9.30 6.85
C GLU A 72 -9.47 8.52 8.17
N VAL A 73 -8.68 7.44 8.28
CA VAL A 73 -8.59 6.65 9.52
C VAL A 73 -7.95 7.46 10.66
N MET A 74 -6.92 8.27 10.37
CA MET A 74 -6.30 9.14 11.37
C MET A 74 -7.27 10.16 11.95
N ALA A 75 -8.18 10.69 11.16
CA ALA A 75 -9.18 11.68 11.59
C ALA A 75 -10.31 11.08 12.47
N ARG A 76 -10.45 9.76 12.54
CA ARG A 76 -11.51 9.11 13.29
C ARG A 76 -11.25 9.15 14.80
N PRO A 77 -12.30 9.33 15.63
CA PRO A 77 -12.19 9.34 17.09
C PRO A 77 -12.16 7.90 17.65
N ILE A 78 -11.19 7.10 17.20
CA ILE A 78 -10.94 5.72 17.65
C ILE A 78 -9.55 5.61 18.25
N SER A 79 -9.32 4.56 19.05
CA SER A 79 -8.05 4.37 19.73
C SER A 79 -6.89 4.14 18.76
N PRO A 80 -5.65 4.50 19.12
CA PRO A 80 -4.46 4.28 18.31
C PRO A 80 -4.31 2.83 17.83
N ARG A 81 -4.55 1.87 18.70
CA ARG A 81 -4.56 0.45 18.36
C ARG A 81 -5.57 0.17 17.24
N ARG A 82 -6.80 0.67 17.40
CA ARG A 82 -7.85 0.48 16.42
C ARG A 82 -7.52 1.10 15.07
N LYS A 83 -6.88 2.28 15.07
CA LYS A 83 -6.39 2.92 13.84
C LYS A 83 -5.42 2.00 13.08
N LEU A 84 -4.41 1.45 13.76
CA LEU A 84 -3.46 0.53 13.13
C LEU A 84 -4.14 -0.77 12.66
N GLU A 85 -5.06 -1.34 13.44
CA GLU A 85 -5.81 -2.54 13.03
C GLU A 85 -6.66 -2.28 11.77
N GLU A 86 -7.33 -1.15 11.69
CA GLU A 86 -8.14 -0.76 10.52
C GLU A 86 -7.29 -0.47 9.30
N LEU A 87 -6.17 0.25 9.44
CA LEU A 87 -5.23 0.49 8.34
C LEU A 87 -4.69 -0.82 7.78
N PHE A 88 -4.22 -1.71 8.65
CA PHE A 88 -3.70 -3.01 8.23
C PHE A 88 -4.73 -3.82 7.45
N SER A 89 -5.96 -3.90 7.98
CA SER A 89 -7.06 -4.63 7.36
C SER A 89 -7.46 -4.02 6.01
N THR A 90 -7.52 -2.70 5.92
CA THR A 90 -7.91 -2.00 4.69
C THR A 90 -6.85 -2.17 3.60
N TRP A 91 -5.58 -1.99 3.94
CA TRP A 91 -4.50 -2.20 2.98
C TRP A 91 -4.40 -3.67 2.54
N ALA A 92 -4.50 -4.62 3.49
CA ALA A 92 -4.48 -6.05 3.18
C ALA A 92 -5.66 -6.45 2.29
N SER A 93 -6.87 -5.97 2.57
CA SER A 93 -8.06 -6.25 1.75
C SER A 93 -7.92 -5.68 0.33
N GLY A 94 -7.40 -4.46 0.19
CA GLY A 94 -7.16 -3.85 -1.13
C GLY A 94 -6.21 -4.67 -1.99
N VAL A 95 -5.19 -5.25 -1.38
CA VAL A 95 -4.22 -6.11 -2.06
C VAL A 95 -4.81 -7.49 -2.35
N MET A 96 -5.48 -8.12 -1.37
CA MET A 96 -6.07 -9.46 -1.54
C MET A 96 -7.19 -9.47 -2.58
N SER A 97 -7.93 -8.37 -2.70
CA SER A 97 -8.98 -8.23 -3.73
C SER A 97 -8.42 -8.08 -5.14
N ASN A 98 -7.12 -7.76 -5.27
CA ASN A 98 -6.47 -7.52 -6.55
C ASN A 98 -5.07 -8.18 -6.58
N PRO A 99 -4.97 -9.47 -6.95
CA PRO A 99 -3.67 -10.18 -7.02
C PRO A 99 -2.61 -9.49 -7.88
N GLY A 100 -3.04 -8.69 -8.85
CA GLY A 100 -2.13 -7.91 -9.68
C GLY A 100 -1.47 -6.73 -8.97
N VAL A 101 -2.07 -6.21 -7.88
CA VAL A 101 -1.41 -5.22 -7.01
C VAL A 101 -0.15 -5.82 -6.39
N MET A 102 -0.19 -7.12 -6.08
CA MET A 102 0.96 -7.88 -5.59
C MET A 102 2.11 -7.88 -6.59
N ALA A 103 1.79 -8.17 -7.86
CA ALA A 103 2.79 -8.16 -8.94
C ALA A 103 3.34 -6.74 -9.17
N LEU A 104 2.56 -5.71 -8.89
CA LEU A 104 2.97 -4.31 -8.96
C LEU A 104 3.88 -3.89 -7.80
N LEU A 105 3.58 -4.32 -6.60
CA LEU A 105 4.35 -3.94 -5.41
C LEU A 105 5.63 -4.78 -5.24
N SER A 106 5.70 -5.97 -5.84
CA SER A 106 6.94 -6.74 -5.95
C SER A 106 7.79 -6.16 -7.10
N MET A 107 8.73 -5.28 -6.79
CA MET A 107 9.65 -4.68 -7.76
C MET A 107 10.58 -5.69 -8.47
N GLU A 108 10.44 -6.99 -8.21
CA GLU A 108 11.25 -8.07 -8.79
C GLU A 108 11.14 -8.12 -10.32
N ASN A 109 10.01 -7.64 -10.89
CA ASN A 109 9.75 -7.68 -12.33
C ASN A 109 10.17 -6.42 -13.10
N VAL A 110 10.64 -5.38 -12.42
CA VAL A 110 11.09 -4.16 -13.09
C VAL A 110 12.61 -4.22 -13.22
N ASN A 111 13.09 -4.23 -14.46
CA ASN A 111 14.52 -4.15 -14.72
C ASN A 111 15.08 -2.87 -14.07
N GLN A 112 15.78 -3.02 -12.94
CA GLN A 112 16.20 -1.93 -12.04
C GLN A 112 17.40 -1.17 -12.64
N THR A 113 17.15 -0.48 -13.75
CA THR A 113 18.13 0.47 -14.27
C THR A 113 18.26 1.67 -13.36
N ASN A 114 19.42 2.35 -13.36
CA ASN A 114 19.63 3.59 -12.62
C ASN A 114 18.52 4.63 -12.89
N THR A 115 17.97 4.66 -14.09
CA THR A 115 16.89 5.58 -14.49
C THR A 115 15.57 5.24 -13.81
N VAL A 116 15.20 3.98 -13.74
CA VAL A 116 13.98 3.51 -13.06
C VAL A 116 14.07 3.78 -11.57
N MET A 117 15.22 3.48 -10.95
CA MET A 117 15.47 3.75 -9.54
C MET A 117 15.43 5.24 -9.19
N LYS A 118 15.96 6.11 -10.05
CA LYS A 118 15.85 7.58 -9.88
C LYS A 118 14.41 8.05 -9.91
N ARG A 119 13.59 7.53 -10.84
CA ARG A 119 12.15 7.86 -10.91
C ARG A 119 11.39 7.36 -9.70
N PHE A 120 11.68 6.13 -9.25
CA PHE A 120 11.08 5.56 -8.04
C PHE A 120 11.37 6.43 -6.82
N LYS A 121 12.64 6.79 -6.59
CA LYS A 121 13.04 7.70 -5.50
C LYS A 121 12.35 9.06 -5.57
N LYS A 122 12.09 9.56 -6.77
CA LYS A 122 11.47 10.87 -6.96
C LYS A 122 9.97 10.87 -6.71
N HIS A 123 9.25 9.83 -7.16
CA HIS A 123 7.79 9.82 -7.19
C HIS A 123 7.17 8.91 -6.12
N VAL A 124 7.75 7.76 -5.86
CA VAL A 124 7.17 6.74 -4.96
C VAL A 124 7.68 6.89 -3.52
N MET A 125 8.99 7.12 -3.36
CA MET A 125 9.60 7.19 -2.03
C MET A 125 8.98 8.27 -1.11
N PRO A 126 8.63 9.49 -1.57
CA PRO A 126 7.98 10.49 -0.71
C PRO A 126 6.68 9.98 -0.09
N HIS A 127 5.82 9.30 -0.86
CA HIS A 127 4.56 8.75 -0.35
C HIS A 127 4.78 7.60 0.64
N MET A 128 5.82 6.77 0.42
CA MET A 128 6.19 5.74 1.39
C MET A 128 6.64 6.33 2.72
N LEU A 129 7.43 7.41 2.69
CA LEU A 129 7.87 8.12 3.89
C LEU A 129 6.70 8.80 4.61
N GLU A 130 5.77 9.38 3.87
CA GLU A 130 4.55 9.99 4.43
C GLU A 130 3.66 8.95 5.12
N MET A 131 3.52 7.75 4.55
CA MET A 131 2.82 6.64 5.19
C MET A 131 3.52 6.18 6.47
N GLU A 132 4.87 6.09 6.45
CA GLU A 132 5.67 5.75 7.63
C GLU A 132 5.49 6.79 8.73
N ASP A 133 5.54 8.08 8.40
CA ASP A 133 5.35 9.18 9.35
C ASP A 133 3.92 9.17 9.94
N ALA A 134 2.90 8.85 9.15
CA ALA A 134 1.53 8.71 9.62
C ALA A 134 1.39 7.55 10.63
N VAL A 135 1.97 6.39 10.33
CA VAL A 135 1.97 5.25 11.27
C VAL A 135 2.76 5.58 12.53
N ALA A 136 3.91 6.24 12.42
CA ALA A 136 4.71 6.67 13.56
C ALA A 136 3.95 7.64 14.48
N ALA A 137 3.16 8.55 13.91
CA ALA A 137 2.29 9.45 14.67
C ALA A 137 1.21 8.69 15.45
N ILE A 138 0.60 7.66 14.87
CA ILE A 138 -0.36 6.80 15.58
C ILE A 138 0.32 6.04 16.72
N VAL A 139 1.52 5.49 16.47
CA VAL A 139 2.29 4.78 17.52
C VAL A 139 2.63 5.73 18.66
N LYS A 140 3.11 6.94 18.36
CA LYS A 140 3.41 7.97 19.38
C LYS A 140 2.16 8.29 20.22
N GLN A 141 1.01 8.51 19.58
CA GLN A 141 -0.26 8.72 20.26
C GLN A 141 -0.61 7.55 21.19
N GLY A 142 -0.40 6.32 20.75
CA GLY A 142 -0.68 5.12 21.56
C GLY A 142 0.24 4.98 22.79
N ILE A 143 1.51 5.40 22.68
CA ILE A 143 2.44 5.46 23.80
C ILE A 143 1.98 6.52 24.82
N GLU A 144 1.63 7.71 24.34
CA GLU A 144 1.12 8.80 25.19
C GLU A 144 -0.18 8.44 25.93
N GLN A 145 -1.02 7.60 25.33
CA GLN A 145 -2.27 7.10 25.92
C GLN A 145 -2.09 5.83 26.76
N GLY A 146 -0.89 5.25 26.81
CA GLY A 146 -0.60 4.02 27.56
C GLY A 146 -1.15 2.74 26.90
N GLU A 147 -1.61 2.79 25.65
CA GLU A 147 -2.01 1.59 24.89
C GLU A 147 -0.80 0.79 24.41
N PHE A 148 0.29 1.49 24.07
CA PHE A 148 1.54 0.89 23.62
C PHE A 148 2.65 1.09 24.64
N ARG A 149 3.53 0.12 24.75
CA ARG A 149 4.75 0.23 25.53
C ARG A 149 5.70 1.30 24.95
N PRO A 150 6.59 1.87 25.74
CA PRO A 150 7.60 2.81 25.24
C PRO A 150 8.50 2.10 24.20
N VAL A 151 8.37 2.50 22.95
CA VAL A 151 9.20 2.06 21.82
C VAL A 151 9.53 3.29 20.98
N GLU A 152 10.57 3.20 20.14
CA GLU A 152 10.85 4.25 19.19
C GLU A 152 9.75 4.23 18.10
N PRO A 153 8.95 5.32 17.92
CA PRO A 153 7.77 5.31 17.05
C PRO A 153 8.10 5.00 15.60
N ARG A 154 9.22 5.50 15.08
CA ARG A 154 9.63 5.29 13.71
C ARG A 154 10.07 3.86 13.46
N ALA A 155 10.78 3.23 14.40
CA ALA A 155 11.14 1.82 14.31
C ALA A 155 9.89 0.92 14.29
N ALA A 156 8.90 1.23 15.14
CA ALA A 156 7.62 0.51 15.13
C ALA A 156 6.86 0.70 13.82
N ALA A 157 6.87 1.91 13.25
CA ALA A 157 6.27 2.17 11.93
C ALA A 157 6.96 1.38 10.81
N MET A 158 8.28 1.34 10.79
CA MET A 158 9.04 0.53 9.83
C MET A 158 8.72 -0.97 9.96
N MET A 159 8.61 -1.48 11.20
CA MET A 159 8.19 -2.86 11.44
C MET A 159 6.76 -3.12 10.96
N TYR A 160 5.84 -2.17 11.17
CA TYR A 160 4.46 -2.27 10.69
C TYR A 160 4.39 -2.33 9.16
N MET A 161 5.12 -1.45 8.47
CA MET A 161 5.21 -1.46 7.00
C MET A 161 5.85 -2.76 6.48
N SER A 162 6.87 -3.27 7.18
CA SER A 162 7.52 -4.54 6.85
C SER A 162 6.58 -5.73 7.08
N ALA A 163 5.80 -5.71 8.15
CA ALA A 163 4.78 -6.72 8.41
C ALA A 163 3.72 -6.75 7.30
N PHE A 164 3.28 -5.58 6.84
CA PHE A 164 2.40 -5.47 5.69
C PHE A 164 3.05 -6.05 4.41
N HIS A 165 4.31 -5.69 4.13
CA HIS A 165 5.04 -6.25 2.99
C HIS A 165 5.17 -7.78 3.07
N ALA A 166 5.38 -8.34 4.26
CA ALA A 166 5.40 -9.79 4.45
C ALA A 166 4.05 -10.46 4.11
N VAL A 167 2.92 -9.82 4.46
CA VAL A 167 1.58 -10.29 4.04
C VAL A 167 1.50 -10.33 2.52
N LEU A 168 1.98 -9.28 1.84
CA LEU A 168 2.00 -9.22 0.39
C LEU A 168 2.76 -10.42 -0.20
N LEU A 169 4.00 -10.64 0.23
CA LEU A 169 4.85 -11.71 -0.29
C LEU A 169 4.28 -13.11 0.00
N MET A 170 3.72 -13.32 1.18
CA MET A 170 3.12 -14.61 1.54
C MET A 170 1.87 -14.91 0.73
N THR A 171 1.00 -13.91 0.52
CA THR A 171 -0.20 -14.05 -0.30
C THR A 171 0.16 -14.34 -1.77
N ALA A 172 1.22 -13.71 -2.29
CA ALA A 172 1.69 -13.98 -3.66
C ALA A 172 2.18 -15.44 -3.85
N ARG A 173 2.83 -16.01 -2.81
CA ARG A 173 3.36 -17.38 -2.86
C ARG A 173 2.31 -18.44 -2.58
N SER A 174 1.32 -18.12 -1.77
CA SER A 174 0.28 -19.04 -1.30
C SER A 174 -1.05 -18.29 -1.16
N PRO A 175 -1.84 -18.17 -2.23
CA PRO A 175 -3.10 -17.42 -2.22
C PRO A 175 -4.12 -17.91 -1.17
N ASP A 176 -4.09 -19.20 -0.84
CA ASP A 176 -4.97 -19.81 0.16
C ASP A 176 -4.54 -19.55 1.62
N ALA A 177 -3.29 -19.13 1.83
CA ALA A 177 -2.81 -18.73 3.13
C ALA A 177 -3.43 -17.40 3.54
N ARG A 178 -3.81 -17.28 4.82
CA ARG A 178 -4.30 -16.02 5.40
C ARG A 178 -3.25 -15.45 6.37
N PRO A 179 -2.08 -15.03 5.87
CA PRO A 179 -0.96 -14.63 6.74
C PRO A 179 -1.23 -13.34 7.50
N GLY A 180 -2.17 -12.52 7.02
CA GLY A 180 -2.42 -11.19 7.56
C GLY A 180 -2.80 -11.19 9.04
N GLU A 181 -3.58 -12.17 9.50
CA GLU A 181 -4.00 -12.24 10.89
C GLU A 181 -2.84 -12.61 11.82
N SER A 182 -2.07 -13.62 11.50
CA SER A 182 -0.91 -14.04 12.30
C SER A 182 0.18 -12.97 12.33
N ILE A 183 0.47 -12.33 11.22
CA ILE A 183 1.50 -11.27 11.15
C ILE A 183 1.04 -10.05 11.93
N ARG A 184 -0.24 -9.67 11.82
CA ARG A 184 -0.84 -8.59 12.61
C ARG A 184 -0.73 -8.88 14.10
N GLU A 185 -1.09 -10.11 14.54
CA GLU A 185 -1.02 -10.53 15.92
C GLU A 185 0.43 -10.45 16.46
N LEU A 186 1.40 -10.95 15.71
CA LEU A 186 2.82 -10.85 16.08
C LEU A 186 3.28 -9.40 16.26
N PHE A 187 2.87 -8.49 15.40
CA PHE A 187 3.19 -7.07 15.54
C PHE A 187 2.59 -6.51 16.83
N PHE A 188 1.30 -6.71 17.05
CA PHE A 188 0.61 -6.15 18.23
C PHE A 188 1.11 -6.77 19.54
N CYS A 189 1.41 -8.08 19.61
CA CYS A 189 2.04 -8.68 20.77
C CYS A 189 3.39 -8.01 21.11
N GLY A 190 4.09 -7.51 20.11
CA GLY A 190 5.36 -6.80 20.28
C GLY A 190 5.24 -5.39 20.81
N ILE A 191 4.13 -4.67 20.62
CA ILE A 191 4.00 -3.23 20.97
C ILE A 191 2.95 -2.91 22.04
N LEU A 192 2.05 -3.83 22.37
CA LEU A 192 1.04 -3.59 23.41
C LEU A 192 1.67 -3.45 24.79
N ALA A 193 1.15 -2.54 25.60
CA ALA A 193 1.53 -2.43 27.00
C ALA A 193 1.04 -3.66 27.79
N GLU A 194 1.79 -4.07 28.81
CA GLU A 194 1.38 -5.15 29.70
C GLU A 194 0.03 -4.81 30.34
N GLY A 195 -0.95 -5.72 30.19
CA GLY A 195 -2.32 -5.54 30.72
C GLY A 195 -3.35 -4.99 29.73
N SER A 196 -2.95 -4.39 28.59
CA SER A 196 -3.89 -3.86 27.58
C SER A 196 -4.55 -4.96 26.71
N GLY A 197 -4.05 -6.20 26.78
CA GLY A 197 -4.50 -7.35 25.95
C GLY A 197 -5.56 -8.26 26.57
N ARG A 198 -5.97 -8.07 27.84
CA ARG A 198 -6.94 -8.98 28.52
C ARG A 198 -8.35 -8.41 28.63
N ARG A 199 -9.04 -8.21 27.51
CA ARG A 199 -10.49 -8.00 27.49
C ARG A 199 -11.18 -8.71 26.32
N THR A 200 -10.94 -10.01 26.16
CA THR A 200 -11.85 -10.89 25.41
C THR A 200 -11.75 -12.31 25.94
N GLY A 201 -12.11 -12.51 27.20
CA GLY A 201 -12.30 -13.80 27.81
C GLY A 201 -13.74 -13.92 28.25
N GLY A 202 -14.62 -14.26 27.30
CA GLY A 202 -16.01 -14.55 27.58
C GLY A 202 -16.14 -15.68 28.62
N LYS A 203 -16.90 -15.45 29.65
CA LYS A 203 -17.36 -16.46 30.59
C LYS A 203 -18.00 -17.63 29.83
N ARG A 204 -17.38 -18.79 29.87
CA ARG A 204 -18.13 -20.06 29.75
C ARG A 204 -18.66 -20.41 31.11
N LYS A 205 -19.94 -20.39 31.25
CA LYS A 205 -20.74 -21.27 32.13
C LYS A 205 -21.46 -22.27 31.25
#